data_d96a3998f1d46d4303961a2e464b6f26
#
_entry.id   d96a3998f1d46d4303961a2e464b6f26
#
_cell.length_a   1.000
_cell.length_b   1.000
_cell.length_c   1.000
_cell.angle_alpha   90.00
_cell.angle_beta   90.00
_cell.angle_gamma   90.00
#
_symmetry.space_group_name_H-M   'P 1'
#
loop_
_entity.id
_entity.type
_entity.pdbx_description
1 polymer ?
#
loop_
_entity_poly.entity_id
_entity_poly.type
_entity_poly.pdbx_seq_one_letter_code
_entity_poly.pdbx_strand_id
1 'polypeptide(L)'
;MGNELRNHLIPYIDSHYSTYNDRDGRAMAGLSMGGMQTINIGICECLDLISYFGAFSAAPSSYNASKVSSHINANNQFKVNYFYNICGKEDTVAYAAHFDAARLLPRFSDTIIDGENFTWQEKTGGHDFGIWNLGFFNFAKIFGKPAK
;
A
#
# COMPACT_ATOMS: atom_id res chain seq x y z
N MET A 1 -11.08 11.23 1.07
CA MET A 1 -11.08 9.91 0.40
C MET A 1 -11.38 8.76 1.36
N GLY A 2 -10.78 8.65 2.54
CA GLY A 2 -11.08 7.57 3.49
C GLY A 2 -12.57 7.45 3.81
N ASN A 3 -13.25 8.56 4.04
CA ASN A 3 -14.70 8.58 4.26
C ASN A 3 -15.50 8.12 3.02
N GLU A 4 -15.04 8.45 1.81
CA GLU A 4 -15.67 7.99 0.57
C GLU A 4 -15.55 6.47 0.41
N LEU A 5 -14.38 5.91 0.70
CA LEU A 5 -14.19 4.46 0.70
C LEU A 5 -15.11 3.78 1.71
N ARG A 6 -15.13 4.29 2.94
CA ARG A 6 -15.86 3.70 4.07
C ARG A 6 -17.36 3.78 3.93
N ASN A 7 -17.87 4.96 3.59
CA ASN A 7 -19.30 5.25 3.68
C ASN A 7 -20.06 5.10 2.37
N HIS A 8 -19.34 5.08 1.23
CA HIS A 8 -19.97 5.07 -0.09
C HIS A 8 -19.46 3.95 -0.99
N LEU A 9 -18.20 3.94 -1.37
CA LEU A 9 -17.70 3.02 -2.40
C LEU A 9 -17.75 1.55 -1.96
N ILE A 10 -17.20 1.22 -0.81
CA ILE A 10 -17.17 -0.19 -0.34
C ILE A 10 -18.59 -0.71 -0.09
N PRO A 11 -19.47 -0.01 0.65
CA PRO A 11 -20.85 -0.47 0.82
C PRO A 11 -21.62 -0.62 -0.49
N TYR A 12 -21.42 0.32 -1.43
CA TYR A 12 -22.07 0.23 -2.73
C TYR A 12 -21.63 -1.01 -3.51
N ILE A 13 -20.33 -1.22 -3.63
CA ILE A 13 -19.76 -2.37 -4.36
C ILE A 13 -20.19 -3.69 -3.71
N ASP A 14 -20.07 -3.81 -2.40
CA ASP A 14 -20.42 -5.04 -1.68
C ASP A 14 -21.92 -5.38 -1.77
N SER A 15 -22.77 -4.36 -1.89
CA SER A 15 -24.23 -4.57 -2.02
C SER A 15 -24.69 -4.86 -3.46
N HIS A 16 -23.89 -4.53 -4.48
CA HIS A 16 -24.29 -4.66 -5.90
C HIS A 16 -23.53 -5.77 -6.63
N TYR A 17 -22.41 -6.23 -6.10
CA TYR A 17 -21.57 -7.23 -6.75
C TYR A 17 -21.23 -8.37 -5.79
N SER A 18 -20.92 -9.54 -6.36
CA SER A 18 -20.40 -10.66 -5.59
C SER A 18 -18.93 -10.43 -5.23
N THR A 19 -18.68 -10.01 -4.01
CA THR A 19 -17.37 -9.65 -3.50
C THR A 19 -17.02 -10.46 -2.25
N TYR A 20 -15.72 -10.53 -1.94
CA TYR A 20 -15.29 -10.87 -0.58
C TYR A 20 -15.46 -9.61 0.28
N ASN A 21 -16.49 -9.59 1.12
CA ASN A 21 -16.92 -8.39 1.85
C ASN A 21 -16.22 -8.17 3.20
N ASP A 22 -15.03 -8.70 3.35
CA ASP A 22 -14.16 -8.48 4.50
C ASP A 22 -12.83 -7.80 4.11
N ARG A 23 -12.07 -7.36 5.11
CA ARG A 23 -10.80 -6.68 4.86
C ARG A 23 -9.74 -7.53 4.17
N ASP A 24 -9.77 -8.84 4.39
CA ASP A 24 -8.77 -9.77 3.81
C ASP A 24 -9.05 -10.04 2.32
N GLY A 25 -10.24 -9.75 1.87
CA GLY A 25 -10.63 -9.78 0.46
C GLY A 25 -10.43 -8.45 -0.26
N ARG A 26 -9.87 -7.42 0.39
CA ARG A 26 -9.71 -6.09 -0.22
C ARG A 26 -8.26 -5.67 -0.31
N ALA A 27 -7.94 -5.04 -1.43
CA ALA A 27 -6.62 -4.46 -1.70
C ALA A 27 -6.74 -3.02 -2.18
N MET A 28 -5.74 -2.20 -1.88
CA MET A 28 -5.58 -0.86 -2.42
C MET A 28 -4.19 -0.72 -3.01
N ALA A 29 -4.11 -0.27 -4.25
CA ALA A 29 -2.83 -0.02 -4.90
C ALA A 29 -2.90 1.22 -5.77
N GLY A 30 -1.77 1.86 -5.97
CA GLY A 30 -1.69 3.03 -6.82
C GLY A 30 -0.26 3.47 -7.15
N LEU A 31 -0.17 4.24 -8.22
CA LEU A 31 1.07 4.86 -8.69
C LEU A 31 1.10 6.34 -8.33
N SER A 32 2.28 6.90 -8.11
CA SER A 32 2.50 8.32 -7.86
C SER A 32 1.60 8.86 -6.73
N MET A 33 0.67 9.76 -7.00
CA MET A 33 -0.33 10.21 -6.02
C MET A 33 -1.20 9.06 -5.48
N GLY A 34 -1.54 8.07 -6.31
CA GLY A 34 -2.24 6.86 -5.88
C GLY A 34 -1.41 6.02 -4.91
N GLY A 35 -0.10 5.97 -5.07
CA GLY A 35 0.81 5.34 -4.11
C GLY A 35 0.82 6.08 -2.77
N MET A 36 0.87 7.40 -2.80
CA MET A 36 0.73 8.23 -1.59
C MET A 36 -0.63 8.01 -0.91
N GLN A 37 -1.71 7.95 -1.68
CA GLN A 37 -3.05 7.68 -1.14
C GLN A 37 -3.14 6.27 -0.52
N THR A 38 -2.50 5.29 -1.14
CA THR A 38 -2.41 3.93 -0.58
C THR A 38 -1.75 3.93 0.80
N ILE A 39 -0.68 4.70 0.98
CA ILE A 39 0.01 4.82 2.27
C ILE A 39 -0.82 5.66 3.25
N ASN A 40 -1.14 6.91 2.89
CA ASN A 40 -1.70 7.88 3.82
C ASN A 40 -3.16 7.56 4.19
N ILE A 41 -3.92 7.00 3.25
CA ILE A 41 -5.34 6.71 3.45
C ILE A 41 -5.56 5.22 3.65
N GLY A 42 -5.04 4.38 2.75
CA GLY A 42 -5.22 2.94 2.86
C GLY A 42 -4.69 2.39 4.18
N ILE A 43 -3.40 2.57 4.43
CA ILE A 43 -2.77 2.05 5.65
C ILE A 43 -3.15 2.87 6.88
N CYS A 44 -3.10 4.20 6.80
CA CYS A 44 -3.22 5.04 8.00
C CYS A 44 -4.66 5.30 8.44
N GLU A 45 -5.65 5.24 7.53
CA GLU A 45 -7.06 5.56 7.86
C GLU A 45 -8.03 4.38 7.66
N CYS A 46 -7.68 3.40 6.81
CA CYS A 46 -8.59 2.34 6.38
C CYS A 46 -8.07 0.91 6.65
N LEU A 47 -7.18 0.75 7.62
CA LEU A 47 -6.60 -0.56 7.94
C LEU A 47 -7.65 -1.57 8.44
N ASP A 48 -8.76 -1.09 8.99
CA ASP A 48 -9.94 -1.88 9.36
C ASP A 48 -10.76 -2.37 8.16
N LEU A 49 -10.55 -1.80 6.98
CA LEU A 49 -11.30 -2.12 5.76
C LEU A 49 -10.51 -2.89 4.73
N ILE A 50 -9.19 -2.72 4.71
CA ILE A 50 -8.27 -3.20 3.67
C ILE A 50 -7.03 -3.80 4.33
N SER A 51 -6.50 -4.90 3.77
CA SER A 51 -5.32 -5.56 4.33
C SER A 51 -4.14 -5.74 3.38
N TYR A 52 -4.34 -5.53 2.08
CA TYR A 52 -3.28 -5.63 1.06
C TYR A 52 -3.04 -4.26 0.42
N PHE A 53 -1.78 -3.86 0.36
CA PHE A 53 -1.39 -2.54 -0.12
C PHE A 53 -0.26 -2.61 -1.13
N GLY A 54 -0.36 -1.82 -2.21
CA GLY A 54 0.66 -1.69 -3.24
C GLY A 54 0.94 -0.22 -3.54
N ALA A 55 2.17 0.25 -3.29
CA ALA A 55 2.58 1.61 -3.61
C ALA A 55 3.69 1.61 -4.67
N PHE A 56 3.44 2.32 -5.77
CA PHE A 56 4.37 2.39 -6.90
C PHE A 56 4.79 3.86 -7.08
N SER A 57 6.08 4.15 -6.84
CA SER A 57 6.61 5.52 -6.91
C SER A 57 5.74 6.53 -6.13
N ALA A 58 5.52 6.28 -4.84
CA ALA A 58 4.62 7.10 -4.02
C ALA A 58 5.06 8.56 -3.96
N ALA A 59 4.13 9.49 -4.20
CA ALA A 59 4.37 10.92 -4.36
C ALA A 59 4.96 11.59 -3.09
N PRO A 60 5.59 12.78 -3.24
CA PRO A 60 6.28 13.48 -2.15
C PRO A 60 5.45 13.81 -0.90
N SER A 61 4.12 13.82 -0.98
CA SER A 61 3.25 14.05 0.19
C SER A 61 2.97 12.79 1.02
N SER A 62 3.66 11.69 0.75
CA SER A 62 3.57 10.47 1.55
C SER A 62 4.06 10.71 2.98
N TYR A 63 3.35 10.17 3.97
CA TYR A 63 3.80 10.19 5.36
C TYR A 63 5.10 9.39 5.51
N ASN A 64 6.01 9.86 6.35
CA ASN A 64 7.24 9.11 6.63
C ASN A 64 6.97 7.83 7.45
N ALA A 65 7.94 6.93 7.47
CA ALA A 65 7.81 5.62 8.12
C ALA A 65 7.44 5.71 9.61
N SER A 66 7.98 6.68 10.34
CA SER A 66 7.63 6.90 11.74
C SER A 66 6.15 7.21 11.93
N LYS A 67 5.59 8.09 11.09
CA LYS A 67 4.17 8.44 11.14
C LYS A 67 3.28 7.27 10.69
N VAL A 68 3.66 6.57 9.63
CA VAL A 68 2.94 5.36 9.19
C VAL A 68 2.92 4.30 10.28
N SER A 69 4.07 4.03 10.91
CA SER A 69 4.18 3.09 12.03
C SER A 69 3.28 3.49 13.20
N SER A 70 3.20 4.77 13.53
CA SER A 70 2.31 5.26 14.60
C SER A 70 0.84 4.95 14.32
N HIS A 71 0.39 5.09 13.06
CA HIS A 71 -0.97 4.73 12.67
C HIS A 71 -1.22 3.21 12.73
N ILE A 72 -0.25 2.41 12.28
CA ILE A 72 -0.34 0.94 12.39
C ILE A 72 -0.44 0.52 13.86
N ASN A 73 0.38 1.07 14.74
CA ASN A 73 0.38 0.75 16.17
C ASN A 73 -0.92 1.18 16.86
N ALA A 74 -1.50 2.32 16.46
CA ALA A 74 -2.80 2.79 16.98
C ALA A 74 -3.97 1.88 16.56
N ASN A 75 -3.80 1.06 15.53
CA ASN A 75 -4.78 0.13 14.98
C ASN A 75 -4.26 -1.31 14.99
N ASN A 76 -3.53 -1.70 16.03
CA ASN A 76 -2.79 -2.96 16.10
C ASN A 76 -3.65 -4.23 16.11
N GLN A 77 -4.96 -4.12 16.30
CA GLN A 77 -5.91 -5.21 16.12
C GLN A 77 -6.09 -5.62 14.67
N PHE A 78 -5.69 -4.75 13.71
CA PHE A 78 -5.74 -5.00 12.28
C PHE A 78 -4.33 -5.15 11.71
N LYS A 79 -4.01 -6.31 11.18
CA LYS A 79 -2.70 -6.56 10.57
C LYS A 79 -2.67 -6.13 9.10
N VAL A 80 -1.53 -5.61 8.67
CA VAL A 80 -1.19 -5.51 7.24
C VAL A 80 -0.85 -6.92 6.76
N ASN A 81 -1.67 -7.49 5.87
CA ASN A 81 -1.40 -8.81 5.33
C ASN A 81 -0.22 -8.77 4.36
N TYR A 82 -0.17 -7.75 3.51
CA TYR A 82 1.00 -7.49 2.67
C TYR A 82 1.10 -6.02 2.25
N PHE A 83 2.32 -5.49 2.25
CA PHE A 83 2.63 -4.18 1.71
C PHE A 83 3.77 -4.29 0.70
N TYR A 84 3.42 -4.20 -0.58
CA TYR A 84 4.36 -4.22 -1.70
C TYR A 84 4.70 -2.83 -2.18
N ASN A 85 5.98 -2.57 -2.42
CA ASN A 85 6.49 -1.28 -2.89
C ASN A 85 7.46 -1.47 -4.03
N ILE A 86 7.39 -0.60 -5.03
CA ILE A 86 8.37 -0.50 -6.10
C ILE A 86 8.65 0.96 -6.45
N CYS A 87 9.91 1.28 -6.71
CA CYS A 87 10.33 2.59 -7.18
C CYS A 87 11.48 2.48 -8.18
N GLY A 88 11.52 3.36 -9.16
CA GLY A 88 12.65 3.51 -10.06
C GLY A 88 13.86 4.12 -9.35
N LYS A 89 15.05 3.60 -9.60
CA LYS A 89 16.30 4.13 -9.00
C LYS A 89 16.60 5.56 -9.44
N GLU A 90 16.19 5.91 -10.66
CA GLU A 90 16.36 7.23 -11.27
C GLU A 90 15.08 8.09 -11.17
N ASP A 91 14.14 7.74 -10.31
CA ASP A 91 12.92 8.50 -10.08
C ASP A 91 13.21 9.74 -9.23
N THR A 92 13.47 10.85 -9.89
CA THR A 92 13.75 12.13 -9.24
C THR A 92 12.52 12.78 -8.60
N VAL A 93 11.32 12.29 -8.90
CA VAL A 93 10.07 12.82 -8.36
C VAL A 93 9.72 12.17 -7.03
N ALA A 94 9.76 10.85 -6.97
CA ALA A 94 9.17 10.10 -5.87
C ALA A 94 10.17 9.33 -5.00
N TYR A 95 11.39 9.06 -5.47
CA TYR A 95 12.28 8.11 -4.79
C TYR A 95 12.52 8.47 -3.32
N ALA A 96 12.92 9.71 -3.03
CA ALA A 96 13.24 10.12 -1.66
C ALA A 96 12.03 10.00 -0.71
N ALA A 97 10.87 10.49 -1.14
CA ALA A 97 9.66 10.42 -0.32
C ALA A 97 9.14 9.00 -0.14
N HIS A 98 9.16 8.20 -1.19
CA HIS A 98 8.74 6.80 -1.12
C HIS A 98 9.68 5.95 -0.25
N PHE A 99 10.98 6.20 -0.36
CA PHE A 99 11.98 5.57 0.50
C PHE A 99 11.73 5.88 1.99
N ASP A 100 11.53 7.17 2.31
CA ASP A 100 11.25 7.60 3.68
C ASP A 100 9.92 7.06 4.23
N ALA A 101 8.91 6.90 3.37
CA ALA A 101 7.60 6.38 3.77
C ALA A 101 7.60 4.87 3.97
N ALA A 102 8.20 4.13 3.06
CA ALA A 102 8.04 2.69 2.97
C ALA A 102 9.32 1.91 3.24
N ARG A 103 10.45 2.22 2.58
CA ARG A 103 11.68 1.44 2.76
C ARG A 103 12.15 1.35 4.21
N LEU A 104 11.95 2.42 4.95
CA LEU A 104 12.35 2.50 6.36
C LEU A 104 11.31 1.91 7.33
N LEU A 105 10.09 1.60 6.85
CA LEU A 105 8.98 1.17 7.71
C LEU A 105 9.30 -0.06 8.57
N PRO A 106 9.98 -1.11 8.07
CA PRO A 106 10.35 -2.26 8.90
C PRO A 106 11.27 -1.92 10.10
N ARG A 107 11.93 -0.76 10.07
CA ARG A 107 12.75 -0.29 11.20
C ARG A 107 11.94 0.37 12.32
N PHE A 108 10.70 0.81 12.00
CA PHE A 108 9.82 1.53 12.91
C PHE A 108 8.65 0.69 13.40
N SER A 109 8.29 -0.37 12.69
CA SER A 109 7.12 -1.19 12.98
C SER A 109 7.51 -2.63 13.29
N ASP A 110 7.02 -3.17 14.40
CA ASP A 110 7.26 -4.56 14.81
C ASP A 110 6.43 -5.56 13.98
N THR A 111 5.41 -5.10 13.27
CA THR A 111 4.49 -5.96 12.50
C THR A 111 4.72 -5.92 11.00
N ILE A 112 5.59 -5.05 10.52
CA ILE A 112 6.00 -4.97 9.12
C ILE A 112 7.41 -5.58 8.99
N ILE A 113 7.48 -6.77 8.42
CA ILE A 113 8.67 -7.59 8.40
C ILE A 113 9.11 -7.83 6.95
N ASP A 114 10.31 -7.32 6.62
CA ASP A 114 10.90 -7.44 5.30
C ASP A 114 11.03 -8.92 4.90
N GLY A 115 10.53 -9.27 3.73
CA GLY A 115 10.53 -10.66 3.22
C GLY A 115 9.36 -11.52 3.70
N GLU A 116 8.58 -11.10 4.68
CA GLU A 116 7.37 -11.81 5.15
C GLU A 116 6.09 -11.15 4.62
N ASN A 117 5.76 -9.96 5.11
CA ASN A 117 4.58 -9.20 4.69
C ASN A 117 4.92 -7.85 4.07
N PHE A 118 6.16 -7.66 3.68
CA PHE A 118 6.66 -6.41 3.13
C PHE A 118 7.70 -6.68 2.03
N THR A 119 7.62 -5.91 0.95
CA THR A 119 8.62 -5.87 -0.11
C THR A 119 8.94 -4.42 -0.46
N TRP A 120 10.23 -4.10 -0.52
CA TRP A 120 10.77 -2.92 -1.20
C TRP A 120 11.56 -3.38 -2.41
N GLN A 121 11.11 -3.01 -3.60
CA GLN A 121 11.77 -3.32 -4.86
C GLN A 121 12.26 -2.06 -5.56
N GLU A 122 13.49 -2.10 -6.05
CA GLU A 122 14.05 -1.06 -6.90
C GLU A 122 14.34 -1.63 -8.28
N LYS A 123 14.10 -0.84 -9.32
CA LYS A 123 14.45 -1.14 -10.68
C LYS A 123 15.08 0.06 -11.36
N THR A 124 15.94 -0.19 -12.32
CA THR A 124 16.42 0.84 -13.27
C THR A 124 15.20 1.44 -13.97
N GLY A 125 15.08 2.76 -13.92
CA GLY A 125 13.97 3.50 -14.50
C GLY A 125 13.59 4.71 -13.64
N GLY A 126 12.79 5.57 -14.22
CA GLY A 126 12.33 6.81 -13.60
C GLY A 126 10.90 6.73 -13.07
N HIS A 127 10.21 7.85 -13.16
CA HIS A 127 8.79 7.99 -12.80
C HIS A 127 7.91 7.62 -13.99
N ASP A 128 7.82 6.33 -14.31
CA ASP A 128 7.29 5.87 -15.60
C ASP A 128 6.49 4.57 -15.52
N PHE A 129 5.74 4.29 -16.58
CA PHE A 129 4.91 3.11 -16.71
C PHE A 129 5.70 1.78 -16.75
N GLY A 130 6.96 1.78 -17.09
CA GLY A 130 7.81 0.58 -17.03
C GLY A 130 7.91 0.06 -15.59
N ILE A 131 8.09 0.98 -14.64
CA ILE A 131 8.10 0.68 -13.21
C ILE A 131 6.69 0.29 -12.72
N TRP A 132 5.67 1.05 -13.09
CA TRP A 132 4.32 0.87 -12.56
C TRP A 132 3.63 -0.39 -13.09
N ASN A 133 3.82 -0.74 -14.35
CA ASN A 133 3.29 -1.99 -14.91
C ASN A 133 3.90 -3.22 -14.22
N LEU A 134 5.21 -3.20 -13.97
CA LEU A 134 5.88 -4.25 -13.21
C LEU A 134 5.36 -4.32 -11.78
N GLY A 135 5.18 -3.16 -11.14
CA GLY A 135 4.63 -3.05 -9.79
C GLY A 135 3.24 -3.65 -9.69
N PHE A 136 2.36 -3.28 -10.59
CA PHE A 136 1.00 -3.82 -10.64
C PHE A 136 0.99 -5.33 -10.88
N PHE A 137 1.78 -5.81 -11.83
CA PHE A 137 1.89 -7.24 -12.12
C PHE A 137 2.37 -8.05 -10.91
N ASN A 138 3.41 -7.58 -10.23
CA ASN A 138 3.92 -8.25 -9.03
C ASN A 138 2.93 -8.22 -7.87
N PHE A 139 2.28 -7.09 -7.65
CA PHE A 139 1.28 -6.95 -6.60
C PHE A 139 0.05 -7.82 -6.85
N ALA A 140 -0.43 -7.89 -8.09
CA ALA A 140 -1.57 -8.74 -8.45
C ALA A 140 -1.28 -10.22 -8.14
N LYS A 141 -0.05 -10.68 -8.31
CA LYS A 141 0.34 -12.06 -7.97
C LYS A 141 0.36 -12.32 -6.45
N ILE A 142 0.61 -11.30 -5.65
CA ILE A 142 0.57 -11.42 -4.18
C ILE A 142 -0.88 -11.49 -3.71
N PHE A 143 -1.70 -10.54 -4.13
CA PHE A 143 -3.11 -10.44 -3.73
C PHE A 143 -3.96 -11.57 -4.31
N GLY A 144 -3.68 -12.02 -5.53
CA GLY A 144 -4.44 -13.05 -6.23
C GLY A 144 -4.18 -14.48 -5.77
N LYS A 145 -3.32 -14.72 -4.78
CA LYS A 145 -3.12 -16.06 -4.25
C LYS A 145 -4.30 -16.44 -3.35
N PRO A 146 -4.86 -17.65 -3.52
CA PRO A 146 -5.87 -18.14 -2.57
C PRO A 146 -5.27 -18.15 -1.15
N ALA A 147 -6.08 -17.74 -0.17
CA ALA A 147 -5.73 -17.90 1.23
C ALA A 147 -5.40 -19.38 1.51
N LYS A 148 -4.24 -19.60 2.10
CA LYS A 148 -3.84 -20.94 2.56
C LYS A 148 -4.63 -21.34 3.78
#